data_25126b5281c2cfd03d19e9d8ccd72544
#
_entry.id   25126b5281c2cfd03d19e9d8ccd72544
#
_cell.length_a   1.000
_cell.length_b   1.000
_cell.length_c   1.000
_cell.angle_alpha   90.00
_cell.angle_beta   90.00
_cell.angle_gamma   90.00
#
_symmetry.space_group_name_H-M   'P 1'
#
loop_
_entity.id
_entity.type
_entity.pdbx_description
1 polymer ?
#
loop_
_entity_poly.entity_id
_entity_poly.type
_entity_poly.pdbx_seq_one_letter_code
_entity_poly.pdbx_strand_id
1 'polypeptide(L)'
;MNAFIARLAARLLCSVCFIPLTATGLVRAADTGAGRDHAVLEALVRLPAANLEAYPQHQEAVSRYLERVEGTAEYLRLVSRLKLRAELPKVAKLLHVVPFNTESTQAALLLLEMDALDLVRTAVDDSDDAKAAAAIAALGYANSGPATTLLLEVLQDTRRSRSVRSSAATALGRVLRGQKALLRLVQQKKLGEEVEFAVADALLGSADESVRREALNYVRPTAAGASEALPPVRQLVELRGNPAQGKLVFETSGTCSKCHQVNGQGKEVGPDLSEIGSKLSREDMYVAILNPSAGVSHNYETYSLLTTDGTVITGMLVNQTDLSVTIRTAEAIETTIASQDIESLKKQSISLMPADLQKNMPKQSLVDLVEYLTILKKKPAEPVVASTPPEKPYPKTTTAASREPQEAL
;
A
#
# COMPACT_ATOMS: atom_id res chain seq x y z
N MET A 1 -61.17 -1.75 35.13
CA MET A 1 -61.40 -3.14 35.40
C MET A 1 -60.00 -3.74 35.52
N ASN A 2 -59.34 -3.41 36.57
CA ASN A 2 -59.23 -4.03 37.94
C ASN A 2 -58.47 -5.31 37.90
N ALA A 3 -57.25 -5.20 38.45
CA ALA A 3 -56.75 -6.09 39.49
C ALA A 3 -56.77 -7.60 39.18
N PHE A 4 -55.58 -8.09 38.86
CA PHE A 4 -55.12 -9.45 39.27
C PHE A 4 -53.64 -9.53 38.90
N ILE A 5 -52.78 -9.36 39.80
CA ILE A 5 -51.48 -10.02 40.04
C ILE A 5 -50.78 -9.27 41.17
N ALA A 6 -51.22 -9.55 42.37
CA ALA A 6 -50.39 -9.47 43.54
C ALA A 6 -50.58 -10.77 44.31
N ARG A 7 -49.49 -11.42 44.69
CA ARG A 7 -49.37 -12.58 45.55
C ARG A 7 -48.91 -13.85 44.83
N LEU A 8 -47.61 -14.01 44.82
CA LEU A 8 -46.94 -15.25 45.23
C LEU A 8 -45.51 -14.93 45.63
N ALA A 9 -45.36 -14.37 46.82
CA ALA A 9 -44.12 -14.47 47.60
C ALA A 9 -44.39 -15.53 48.69
N ALA A 10 -43.49 -16.44 48.86
CA ALA A 10 -43.10 -17.12 50.08
C ALA A 10 -43.00 -18.64 49.97
N ARG A 11 -41.83 -19.06 50.39
CA ARG A 11 -41.48 -20.42 50.94
C ARG A 11 -40.91 -21.41 49.93
N LEU A 12 -39.54 -21.46 49.92
CA LEU A 12 -38.84 -22.69 50.27
C LEU A 12 -37.42 -22.35 50.73
N LEU A 13 -37.26 -22.32 52.06
CA LEU A 13 -36.01 -22.53 52.77
C LEU A 13 -35.72 -24.02 52.72
N CYS A 14 -34.55 -24.46 52.30
CA CYS A 14 -33.79 -25.48 53.02
C CYS A 14 -32.40 -25.71 52.42
N SER A 15 -31.42 -25.77 53.29
CA SER A 15 -30.10 -26.44 53.27
C SER A 15 -28.97 -25.83 52.50
N VAL A 16 -28.29 -24.91 53.09
CA VAL A 16 -26.92 -24.88 53.64
C VAL A 16 -26.01 -25.99 53.08
N CYS A 17 -25.09 -25.57 52.19
CA CYS A 17 -23.73 -26.09 52.18
C CYS A 17 -22.80 -24.89 52.13
N PHE A 18 -22.21 -24.57 53.28
CA PHE A 18 -21.10 -23.63 53.41
C PHE A 18 -19.87 -24.28 52.75
N ILE A 19 -19.47 -23.81 51.59
CA ILE A 19 -18.11 -23.98 51.08
C ILE A 19 -17.45 -22.59 51.24
N PRO A 20 -16.34 -22.48 51.97
CA PRO A 20 -15.63 -21.23 52.04
C PRO A 20 -14.99 -20.99 50.67
N LEU A 21 -15.55 -20.10 49.88
CA LEU A 21 -14.91 -19.56 48.69
C LEU A 21 -13.78 -18.69 49.17
N THR A 22 -12.58 -19.26 49.20
CA THR A 22 -11.33 -18.50 49.32
C THR A 22 -11.32 -17.42 48.24
N ALA A 23 -11.26 -16.20 48.68
CA ALA A 23 -11.09 -15.00 47.85
C ALA A 23 -9.75 -15.10 47.11
N THR A 24 -9.77 -15.77 45.97
CA THR A 24 -8.68 -15.66 44.97
C THR A 24 -9.08 -14.61 43.95
N GLY A 25 -8.50 -13.42 44.17
CA GLY A 25 -8.03 -12.53 43.13
C GLY A 25 -8.97 -12.27 41.95
N LEU A 26 -10.07 -11.52 42.14
CA LEU A 26 -10.47 -10.57 41.11
C LEU A 26 -9.28 -9.61 40.96
N VAL A 27 -8.40 -9.91 40.01
CA VAL A 27 -7.51 -8.91 39.46
C VAL A 27 -8.44 -7.85 38.88
N ARG A 28 -8.69 -6.82 39.67
CA ARG A 28 -9.22 -5.55 39.20
C ARG A 28 -8.24 -5.12 38.13
N ALA A 29 -8.60 -5.33 36.85
CA ALA A 29 -7.91 -4.69 35.74
C ALA A 29 -7.82 -3.23 36.17
N ALA A 30 -6.59 -2.73 36.33
CA ALA A 30 -6.35 -1.38 36.72
C ALA A 30 -7.13 -0.53 35.71
N ASP A 31 -8.12 0.20 36.20
CA ASP A 31 -8.96 1.10 35.44
C ASP A 31 -8.03 2.26 35.03
N THR A 32 -7.19 2.01 34.04
CA THR A 32 -6.31 3.00 33.46
C THR A 32 -7.19 4.04 32.83
N GLY A 33 -6.93 5.34 33.06
CA GLY A 33 -7.70 6.43 32.47
C GLY A 33 -7.93 6.26 30.95
N ALA A 34 -7.04 5.52 30.28
CA ALA A 34 -7.15 5.10 28.89
C ALA A 34 -8.40 4.25 28.58
N GLY A 35 -8.75 3.31 29.46
CA GLY A 35 -9.96 2.48 29.29
C GLY A 35 -11.25 3.28 29.42
N ARG A 36 -11.27 4.25 30.33
CA ARG A 36 -12.41 5.17 30.51
C ARG A 36 -12.58 6.10 29.30
N ASP A 37 -11.49 6.70 28.82
CA ASP A 37 -11.53 7.57 27.65
C ASP A 37 -12.06 6.83 26.42
N HIS A 38 -11.63 5.58 26.22
CA HIS A 38 -12.13 4.72 25.13
C HIS A 38 -13.64 4.43 25.28
N ALA A 39 -14.12 4.11 26.49
CA ALA A 39 -15.53 3.84 26.74
C ALA A 39 -16.41 5.10 26.50
N VAL A 40 -15.92 6.29 26.88
CA VAL A 40 -16.59 7.57 26.58
C VAL A 40 -16.74 7.78 25.09
N LEU A 41 -15.67 7.55 24.33
CA LEU A 41 -15.68 7.69 22.87
C LEU A 41 -16.63 6.71 22.19
N GLU A 42 -16.58 5.43 22.58
CA GLU A 42 -17.51 4.42 22.02
C GLU A 42 -18.97 4.78 22.31
N ALA A 43 -19.28 5.36 23.47
CA ALA A 43 -20.62 5.84 23.78
C ALA A 43 -21.02 7.03 22.89
N LEU A 44 -20.13 8.01 22.72
CA LEU A 44 -20.38 9.20 21.88
C LEU A 44 -20.58 8.83 20.41
N VAL A 45 -19.74 7.93 19.88
CA VAL A 45 -19.83 7.50 18.46
C VAL A 45 -21.15 6.79 18.14
N ARG A 46 -21.79 6.16 19.13
CA ARG A 46 -23.08 5.49 18.95
C ARG A 46 -24.28 6.45 18.94
N LEU A 47 -24.11 7.68 19.38
CA LEU A 47 -25.19 8.66 19.37
C LEU A 47 -25.54 9.10 17.93
N PRO A 48 -26.82 9.24 17.58
CA PRO A 48 -27.26 9.57 16.21
C PRO A 48 -26.74 10.91 15.68
N ALA A 49 -26.49 11.87 16.55
CA ALA A 49 -25.94 13.19 16.23
C ALA A 49 -24.89 13.57 17.26
N ALA A 50 -23.75 12.87 17.21
CA ALA A 50 -22.67 13.11 18.16
C ALA A 50 -22.05 14.48 17.88
N ASN A 51 -22.51 15.50 18.62
CA ASN A 51 -21.87 16.80 18.68
C ASN A 51 -21.15 16.93 20.03
N LEU A 52 -19.82 16.96 20.00
CA LEU A 52 -19.01 17.05 21.21
C LEU A 52 -19.28 18.34 22.00
N GLU A 53 -19.71 19.41 21.33
CA GLU A 53 -20.10 20.69 21.98
C GLU A 53 -21.26 20.50 22.95
N ALA A 54 -22.15 19.54 22.67
CA ALA A 54 -23.26 19.19 23.57
C ALA A 54 -22.83 18.44 24.83
N TYR A 55 -21.57 17.96 24.87
CA TYR A 55 -21.02 17.12 25.96
C TYR A 55 -19.68 17.67 26.46
N PRO A 56 -19.60 18.90 27.00
CA PRO A 56 -18.35 19.55 27.39
C PRO A 56 -17.56 18.75 28.43
N GLN A 57 -18.25 18.01 29.30
CA GLN A 57 -17.63 17.16 30.32
C GLN A 57 -16.80 15.99 29.74
N HIS A 58 -16.97 15.67 28.45
CA HIS A 58 -16.26 14.59 27.77
C HIS A 58 -15.13 15.09 26.86
N GLN A 59 -15.01 16.40 26.65
CA GLN A 59 -14.02 16.98 25.73
C GLN A 59 -12.58 16.60 26.10
N GLU A 60 -12.22 16.64 27.38
CA GLU A 60 -10.88 16.25 27.83
C GLU A 60 -10.56 14.77 27.57
N ALA A 61 -11.53 13.87 27.81
CA ALA A 61 -11.38 12.45 27.55
C ALA A 61 -11.17 12.18 26.06
N VAL A 62 -11.95 12.88 25.21
CA VAL A 62 -11.83 12.81 23.75
C VAL A 62 -10.45 13.33 23.29
N SER A 63 -10.01 14.49 23.79
CA SER A 63 -8.69 15.07 23.44
C SER A 63 -7.55 14.14 23.81
N ARG A 64 -7.52 13.61 25.03
CA ARG A 64 -6.48 12.66 25.46
C ARG A 64 -6.48 11.38 24.61
N TYR A 65 -7.66 10.91 24.19
CA TYR A 65 -7.72 9.72 23.34
C TYR A 65 -7.23 10.02 21.92
N LEU A 66 -7.66 11.14 21.33
CA LEU A 66 -7.22 11.57 19.99
C LEU A 66 -5.69 11.73 19.91
N GLU A 67 -5.06 12.27 20.96
CA GLU A 67 -3.59 12.38 21.03
C GLU A 67 -2.89 11.02 20.99
N ARG A 68 -3.48 9.98 21.60
CA ARG A 68 -2.92 8.61 21.59
C ARG A 68 -3.03 7.91 20.24
N VAL A 69 -4.09 8.23 19.48
CA VAL A 69 -4.36 7.59 18.18
C VAL A 69 -4.07 8.52 16.99
N GLU A 70 -3.44 9.67 17.22
CA GLU A 70 -3.13 10.65 16.18
C GLU A 70 -2.44 10.00 14.99
N GLY A 71 -2.90 10.31 13.78
CA GLY A 71 -2.34 9.80 12.54
C GLY A 71 -2.81 8.40 12.12
N THR A 72 -3.61 7.71 12.93
CA THR A 72 -4.15 6.38 12.59
C THR A 72 -5.50 6.46 11.88
N ALA A 73 -5.91 5.34 11.26
CA ALA A 73 -7.24 5.21 10.67
C ALA A 73 -8.36 5.46 11.70
N GLU A 74 -8.15 5.06 12.98
CA GLU A 74 -9.11 5.33 14.05
C GLU A 74 -9.24 6.81 14.36
N TYR A 75 -8.12 7.54 14.40
CA TYR A 75 -8.15 9.00 14.53
C TYR A 75 -9.01 9.66 13.47
N LEU A 76 -8.80 9.31 12.19
CA LEU A 76 -9.55 9.85 11.08
C LEU A 76 -11.04 9.52 11.17
N ARG A 77 -11.38 8.28 11.54
CA ARG A 77 -12.75 7.83 11.77
C ARG A 77 -13.44 8.67 12.86
N LEU A 78 -12.76 8.95 13.96
CA LEU A 78 -13.29 9.74 15.06
C LEU A 78 -13.49 11.21 14.67
N VAL A 79 -12.51 11.82 13.99
CA VAL A 79 -12.60 13.19 13.50
C VAL A 79 -13.79 13.36 12.54
N SER A 80 -13.98 12.42 11.60
CA SER A 80 -15.13 12.39 10.71
C SER A 80 -16.45 12.24 11.48
N ARG A 81 -16.53 11.22 12.33
CA ARG A 81 -17.75 10.85 13.03
C ARG A 81 -18.26 11.93 14.00
N LEU A 82 -17.33 12.57 14.72
CA LEU A 82 -17.63 13.62 15.71
C LEU A 82 -17.55 15.02 15.10
N LYS A 83 -17.29 15.15 13.80
CA LYS A 83 -17.18 16.40 13.04
C LYS A 83 -16.20 17.40 13.67
N LEU A 84 -15.03 16.94 14.12
CA LEU A 84 -14.06 17.71 14.89
C LEU A 84 -13.24 18.65 13.97
N ARG A 85 -13.81 19.80 13.59
CA ARG A 85 -13.17 20.77 12.69
C ARG A 85 -11.83 21.29 13.22
N ALA A 86 -11.66 21.39 14.55
CA ALA A 86 -10.42 21.83 15.18
C ALA A 86 -9.23 20.89 14.89
N GLU A 87 -9.49 19.60 14.57
CA GLU A 87 -8.46 18.62 14.25
C GLU A 87 -8.02 18.64 12.77
N LEU A 88 -8.76 19.31 11.88
CA LEU A 88 -8.47 19.30 10.43
C LEU A 88 -7.05 19.78 10.06
N PRO A 89 -6.43 20.77 10.75
CA PRO A 89 -5.02 21.12 10.49
C PRO A 89 -4.04 19.98 10.79
N LYS A 90 -4.33 19.11 11.78
CA LYS A 90 -3.52 17.92 12.07
C LYS A 90 -3.77 16.84 11.01
N VAL A 91 -5.02 16.64 10.61
CA VAL A 91 -5.38 15.75 9.50
C VAL A 91 -4.63 16.13 8.22
N ALA A 92 -4.55 17.43 7.91
CA ALA A 92 -3.84 17.91 6.71
C ALA A 92 -2.34 17.56 6.70
N LYS A 93 -1.69 17.45 7.87
CA LYS A 93 -0.28 17.02 7.95
C LYS A 93 -0.08 15.60 7.41
N LEU A 94 -1.08 14.74 7.47
CA LEU A 94 -1.01 13.37 6.95
C LEU A 94 -0.89 13.32 5.43
N LEU A 95 -1.25 14.40 4.72
CA LEU A 95 -1.06 14.51 3.27
C LEU A 95 0.42 14.61 2.88
N HIS A 96 1.29 15.02 3.81
CA HIS A 96 2.74 15.18 3.57
C HIS A 96 3.56 13.93 3.91
N VAL A 97 2.92 12.82 4.24
CA VAL A 97 3.64 11.55 4.50
C VAL A 97 4.24 11.01 3.21
N VAL A 98 5.55 10.80 3.22
CA VAL A 98 6.30 10.34 2.04
C VAL A 98 6.96 8.98 2.34
N PRO A 99 6.68 7.95 1.57
CA PRO A 99 5.64 7.86 0.53
C PRO A 99 4.24 7.95 1.16
N PHE A 100 3.25 8.45 0.40
CA PHE A 100 1.88 8.49 0.88
C PHE A 100 1.34 7.07 1.15
N ASN A 101 0.38 6.97 2.05
CA ASN A 101 -0.17 5.70 2.53
C ASN A 101 -1.71 5.74 2.58
N THR A 102 -2.31 4.70 3.14
CA THR A 102 -3.77 4.60 3.29
C THR A 102 -4.34 5.74 4.13
N GLU A 103 -3.67 6.11 5.23
CA GLU A 103 -4.09 7.20 6.12
C GLU A 103 -4.05 8.55 5.39
N SER A 104 -3.05 8.79 4.53
CA SER A 104 -2.97 9.98 3.68
C SER A 104 -4.18 10.07 2.74
N THR A 105 -4.58 8.95 2.13
CA THR A 105 -5.75 8.87 1.26
C THR A 105 -7.03 9.16 2.05
N GLN A 106 -7.20 8.54 3.22
CA GLN A 106 -8.37 8.78 4.09
C GLN A 106 -8.40 10.23 4.58
N ALA A 107 -7.24 10.83 4.89
CA ALA A 107 -7.14 12.23 5.27
C ALA A 107 -7.59 13.16 4.14
N ALA A 108 -7.19 12.90 2.89
CA ALA A 108 -7.65 13.68 1.73
C ALA A 108 -9.18 13.62 1.57
N LEU A 109 -9.75 12.41 1.64
CA LEU A 109 -11.19 12.21 1.56
C LEU A 109 -11.93 12.94 2.70
N LEU A 110 -11.44 12.82 3.94
CA LEU A 110 -12.02 13.48 5.11
C LEU A 110 -11.99 15.01 4.98
N LEU A 111 -10.87 15.58 4.55
CA LEU A 111 -10.75 17.03 4.35
C LEU A 111 -11.75 17.54 3.30
N LEU A 112 -11.97 16.79 2.22
CA LEU A 112 -12.96 17.12 1.21
C LEU A 112 -14.38 16.96 1.73
N GLU A 113 -14.69 15.89 2.49
CA GLU A 113 -15.99 15.67 3.15
C GLU A 113 -16.33 16.79 4.13
N MET A 114 -15.32 17.30 4.85
CA MET A 114 -15.47 18.36 5.84
C MET A 114 -15.40 19.78 5.24
N ASP A 115 -15.38 19.89 3.91
CA ASP A 115 -15.29 21.15 3.16
C ASP A 115 -14.07 22.00 3.54
N ALA A 116 -12.90 21.33 3.68
CA ALA A 116 -11.62 21.93 4.05
C ALA A 116 -10.63 21.96 2.86
N LEU A 117 -11.12 22.35 1.68
CA LEU A 117 -10.34 22.36 0.43
C LEU A 117 -9.10 23.27 0.54
N ASP A 118 -9.15 24.35 1.33
CA ASP A 118 -8.02 25.25 1.52
C ASP A 118 -6.83 24.56 2.19
N LEU A 119 -7.09 23.65 3.14
CA LEU A 119 -6.02 22.83 3.76
C LEU A 119 -5.41 21.86 2.74
N VAL A 120 -6.25 21.26 1.88
CA VAL A 120 -5.78 20.39 0.80
C VAL A 120 -4.95 21.19 -0.20
N ARG A 121 -5.40 22.38 -0.59
CA ARG A 121 -4.67 23.29 -1.49
C ARG A 121 -3.30 23.65 -0.90
N THR A 122 -3.26 24.03 0.37
CA THR A 122 -1.99 24.32 1.07
C THR A 122 -1.02 23.14 1.02
N ALA A 123 -1.51 21.91 1.21
CA ALA A 123 -0.67 20.72 1.14
C ALA A 123 -0.15 20.43 -0.27
N VAL A 124 -0.96 20.65 -1.29
CA VAL A 124 -0.60 20.49 -2.71
C VAL A 124 0.37 21.60 -3.16
N ASP A 125 0.33 22.76 -2.52
CA ASP A 125 1.17 23.91 -2.80
C ASP A 125 2.48 23.92 -1.99
N ASP A 126 2.82 22.84 -1.27
CA ASP A 126 4.08 22.73 -0.51
C ASP A 126 5.28 22.95 -1.43
N SER A 127 6.27 23.68 -0.93
CA SER A 127 7.53 23.97 -1.64
C SER A 127 8.43 22.75 -1.83
N ASP A 128 8.23 21.70 -1.03
CA ASP A 128 8.88 20.39 -1.18
C ASP A 128 8.10 19.55 -2.18
N ASP A 129 8.68 19.34 -3.36
CA ASP A 129 8.09 18.55 -4.44
C ASP A 129 7.64 17.14 -4.01
N ALA A 130 8.36 16.49 -3.08
CA ALA A 130 8.02 15.17 -2.61
C ALA A 130 6.75 15.19 -1.75
N LYS A 131 6.60 16.19 -0.89
CA LYS A 131 5.39 16.40 -0.08
C LYS A 131 4.20 16.80 -0.93
N ALA A 132 4.40 17.76 -1.86
CA ALA A 132 3.36 18.14 -2.82
C ALA A 132 2.88 16.93 -3.64
N ALA A 133 3.81 16.11 -4.16
CA ALA A 133 3.48 14.90 -4.89
C ALA A 133 2.74 13.86 -4.04
N ALA A 134 3.08 13.71 -2.74
CA ALA A 134 2.37 12.83 -1.82
C ALA A 134 0.91 13.30 -1.60
N ALA A 135 0.69 14.59 -1.37
CA ALA A 135 -0.64 15.17 -1.23
C ALA A 135 -1.47 15.01 -2.52
N ILE A 136 -0.87 15.25 -3.68
CA ILE A 136 -1.48 15.05 -5.00
C ILE A 136 -1.87 13.58 -5.20
N ALA A 137 -0.99 12.64 -4.84
CA ALA A 137 -1.24 11.22 -4.97
C ALA A 137 -2.40 10.77 -4.09
N ALA A 138 -2.47 11.24 -2.84
CA ALA A 138 -3.59 10.98 -1.93
C ALA A 138 -4.92 11.52 -2.48
N LEU A 139 -4.90 12.75 -3.04
CA LEU A 139 -6.06 13.40 -3.63
C LEU A 139 -6.59 12.67 -4.88
N GLY A 140 -5.73 11.96 -5.58
CA GLY A 140 -6.07 11.17 -6.78
C GLY A 140 -7.11 10.06 -6.54
N TYR A 141 -7.31 9.64 -5.29
CA TYR A 141 -8.34 8.66 -4.94
C TYR A 141 -9.72 9.29 -4.64
N ALA A 142 -9.80 10.62 -4.64
CA ALA A 142 -11.06 11.31 -4.41
C ALA A 142 -11.81 11.50 -5.72
N ASN A 143 -12.96 10.81 -5.87
CA ASN A 143 -13.86 10.99 -7.01
C ASN A 143 -14.76 12.22 -6.81
N SER A 144 -14.16 13.40 -6.67
CA SER A 144 -14.87 14.66 -6.43
C SER A 144 -14.55 15.73 -7.47
N GLY A 145 -15.51 16.62 -7.72
CA GLY A 145 -15.30 17.78 -8.60
C GLY A 145 -14.18 18.69 -8.12
N PRO A 146 -14.19 19.14 -6.84
CA PRO A 146 -13.14 19.98 -6.28
C PRO A 146 -11.75 19.38 -6.39
N ALA A 147 -11.56 18.08 -6.08
CA ALA A 147 -10.30 17.39 -6.24
C ALA A 147 -9.83 17.38 -7.71
N THR A 148 -10.73 17.04 -8.64
CA THR A 148 -10.40 17.03 -10.07
C THR A 148 -9.99 18.43 -10.55
N THR A 149 -10.70 19.48 -10.12
CA THR A 149 -10.35 20.87 -10.50
C THR A 149 -8.98 21.26 -9.98
N LEU A 150 -8.68 20.99 -8.71
CA LEU A 150 -7.39 21.29 -8.11
C LEU A 150 -6.23 20.54 -8.83
N LEU A 151 -6.42 19.25 -9.13
CA LEU A 151 -5.42 18.47 -9.87
C LEU A 151 -5.20 19.00 -11.29
N LEU A 152 -6.24 19.51 -11.97
CA LEU A 152 -6.11 20.13 -13.28
C LEU A 152 -5.36 21.48 -13.20
N GLU A 153 -5.60 22.28 -12.17
CA GLU A 153 -4.84 23.51 -11.90
C GLU A 153 -3.35 23.21 -11.74
N VAL A 154 -3.02 22.19 -10.91
CA VAL A 154 -1.63 21.75 -10.70
C VAL A 154 -0.98 21.28 -11.99
N LEU A 155 -1.67 20.47 -12.79
CA LEU A 155 -1.16 19.92 -14.05
C LEU A 155 -0.83 21.05 -15.05
N GLN A 156 -1.65 22.08 -15.11
CA GLN A 156 -1.53 23.19 -16.06
C GLN A 156 -0.60 24.30 -15.58
N ASP A 157 -0.25 24.37 -14.31
CA ASP A 157 0.64 25.39 -13.77
C ASP A 157 2.11 25.11 -14.15
N THR A 158 2.57 25.77 -15.21
CA THR A 158 3.93 25.62 -15.77
C THR A 158 5.04 26.12 -14.83
N ARG A 159 4.71 26.82 -13.74
CA ARG A 159 5.69 27.25 -12.72
C ARG A 159 6.12 26.10 -11.83
N ARG A 160 5.31 25.04 -11.77
CA ARG A 160 5.60 23.84 -10.98
C ARG A 160 6.58 22.93 -11.71
N SER A 161 7.32 22.16 -10.94
CA SER A 161 8.23 21.19 -11.51
C SER A 161 7.50 20.15 -12.37
N ARG A 162 8.20 19.58 -13.33
CA ARG A 162 7.70 18.47 -14.15
C ARG A 162 7.21 17.30 -13.28
N SER A 163 7.93 17.00 -12.19
CA SER A 163 7.61 15.91 -11.27
C SER A 163 6.22 16.09 -10.65
N VAL A 164 5.95 17.26 -10.09
CA VAL A 164 4.67 17.62 -9.45
C VAL A 164 3.52 17.58 -10.47
N ARG A 165 3.72 18.13 -11.66
CA ARG A 165 2.73 18.13 -12.74
C ARG A 165 2.44 16.72 -13.26
N SER A 166 3.47 15.88 -13.41
CA SER A 166 3.29 14.47 -13.79
C SER A 166 2.53 13.69 -12.73
N SER A 167 2.79 13.97 -11.44
CA SER A 167 2.02 13.37 -10.33
C SER A 167 0.54 13.74 -10.41
N ALA A 168 0.22 14.98 -10.81
CA ALA A 168 -1.18 15.41 -10.99
C ALA A 168 -1.85 14.67 -12.17
N ALA A 169 -1.13 14.45 -13.29
CA ALA A 169 -1.64 13.65 -14.41
C ALA A 169 -1.94 12.22 -13.98
N THR A 170 -1.01 11.57 -13.26
CA THR A 170 -1.19 10.22 -12.72
C THR A 170 -2.39 10.16 -11.75
N ALA A 171 -2.53 11.16 -10.85
CA ALA A 171 -3.64 11.24 -9.91
C ALA A 171 -4.99 11.38 -10.62
N LEU A 172 -5.08 12.22 -11.66
CA LEU A 172 -6.27 12.36 -12.51
C LEU A 172 -6.62 11.05 -13.23
N GLY A 173 -5.63 10.25 -13.58
CA GLY A 173 -5.81 8.93 -14.20
C GLY A 173 -6.52 7.89 -13.32
N ARG A 174 -6.58 8.10 -12.00
CA ARG A 174 -7.21 7.16 -11.05
C ARG A 174 -8.72 7.18 -11.02
N VAL A 175 -9.35 8.24 -11.51
CA VAL A 175 -10.81 8.38 -11.53
C VAL A 175 -11.30 8.70 -12.94
N LEU A 176 -12.41 8.09 -13.34
CA LEU A 176 -12.95 8.26 -14.69
C LEU A 176 -13.26 9.74 -15.03
N ARG A 177 -13.73 10.51 -14.04
CA ARG A 177 -13.92 11.96 -14.17
C ARG A 177 -12.62 12.68 -14.55
N GLY A 178 -11.51 12.34 -13.88
CA GLY A 178 -10.19 12.88 -14.15
C GLY A 178 -9.68 12.47 -15.53
N GLN A 179 -9.83 11.21 -15.91
CA GLN A 179 -9.45 10.71 -17.23
C GLN A 179 -10.19 11.46 -18.36
N LYS A 180 -11.50 11.66 -18.21
CA LYS A 180 -12.29 12.45 -19.16
C LYS A 180 -11.86 13.92 -19.22
N ALA A 181 -11.43 14.48 -18.09
CA ALA A 181 -10.90 15.84 -18.05
C ALA A 181 -9.52 15.93 -18.73
N LEU A 182 -8.61 14.97 -18.48
CA LEU A 182 -7.34 14.85 -19.19
C LEU A 182 -7.53 14.72 -20.70
N LEU A 183 -8.44 13.87 -21.13
CA LEU A 183 -8.73 13.67 -22.56
C LEU A 183 -9.15 14.98 -23.24
N ARG A 184 -9.99 15.79 -22.58
CA ARG A 184 -10.35 17.12 -23.11
C ARG A 184 -9.16 18.07 -23.23
N LEU A 185 -8.23 18.06 -22.25
CA LEU A 185 -7.03 18.89 -22.33
C LEU A 185 -6.11 18.48 -23.49
N VAL A 186 -5.98 17.18 -23.72
CA VAL A 186 -5.20 16.63 -24.87
C VAL A 186 -5.85 17.01 -26.19
N GLN A 187 -7.16 16.86 -26.33
CA GLN A 187 -7.93 17.28 -27.52
C GLN A 187 -7.75 18.77 -27.82
N GLN A 188 -7.68 19.59 -26.77
CA GLN A 188 -7.48 21.05 -26.86
C GLN A 188 -6.02 21.46 -27.04
N LYS A 189 -5.06 20.51 -27.05
CA LYS A 189 -3.60 20.76 -27.12
C LYS A 189 -3.10 21.74 -26.04
N LYS A 190 -3.66 21.63 -24.81
CA LYS A 190 -3.35 22.52 -23.68
C LYS A 190 -2.27 21.98 -22.75
N LEU A 191 -1.61 20.90 -23.10
CA LEU A 191 -0.57 20.28 -22.31
C LEU A 191 0.78 20.38 -23.02
N GLY A 192 1.83 20.67 -22.24
CA GLY A 192 3.20 20.67 -22.74
C GLY A 192 3.76 19.25 -22.86
N GLU A 193 4.78 19.10 -23.70
CA GLU A 193 5.45 17.82 -23.97
C GLU A 193 6.01 17.16 -22.69
N GLU A 194 6.39 17.97 -21.69
CA GLU A 194 7.00 17.51 -20.44
C GLU A 194 6.10 16.63 -19.59
N VAL A 195 4.76 16.69 -19.75
CA VAL A 195 3.79 15.86 -19.03
C VAL A 195 3.08 14.85 -19.94
N GLU A 196 3.38 14.87 -21.23
CA GLU A 196 2.71 14.03 -22.24
C GLU A 196 2.78 12.55 -21.90
N PHE A 197 3.92 12.06 -21.41
CA PHE A 197 4.08 10.68 -21.00
C PHE A 197 3.09 10.28 -19.88
N ALA A 198 3.06 11.07 -18.79
CA ALA A 198 2.18 10.76 -17.66
C ALA A 198 0.69 10.82 -18.02
N VAL A 199 0.35 11.74 -18.95
CA VAL A 199 -1.02 11.88 -19.46
C VAL A 199 -1.38 10.70 -20.38
N ALA A 200 -0.47 10.30 -21.26
CA ALA A 200 -0.68 9.15 -22.13
C ALA A 200 -0.87 7.86 -21.33
N ASP A 201 -0.01 7.63 -20.32
CA ASP A 201 -0.10 6.49 -19.42
C ASP A 201 -1.46 6.46 -18.69
N ALA A 202 -1.88 7.60 -18.12
CA ALA A 202 -3.16 7.73 -17.43
C ALA A 202 -4.38 7.46 -18.32
N LEU A 203 -4.33 7.86 -19.59
CA LEU A 203 -5.43 7.68 -20.54
C LEU A 203 -5.44 6.30 -21.18
N LEU A 204 -4.28 5.77 -21.58
CA LEU A 204 -4.17 4.46 -22.22
C LEU A 204 -4.34 3.31 -21.21
N GLY A 205 -4.03 3.55 -19.93
CA GLY A 205 -4.31 2.63 -18.82
C GLY A 205 -5.76 2.62 -18.34
N SER A 206 -6.66 3.44 -18.92
CA SER A 206 -8.06 3.53 -18.49
C SER A 206 -8.79 2.18 -18.57
N ALA A 207 -9.63 1.86 -17.57
CA ALA A 207 -10.57 0.74 -17.66
C ALA A 207 -11.71 1.02 -18.64
N ASP A 208 -12.04 2.29 -18.87
CA ASP A 208 -13.06 2.71 -19.84
C ASP A 208 -12.51 2.62 -21.27
N GLU A 209 -13.07 1.71 -22.06
CA GLU A 209 -12.63 1.46 -23.43
C GLU A 209 -12.84 2.69 -24.32
N SER A 210 -13.86 3.48 -24.09
CA SER A 210 -14.12 4.69 -24.87
C SER A 210 -13.03 5.74 -24.68
N VAL A 211 -12.55 5.90 -23.43
CA VAL A 211 -11.42 6.79 -23.10
C VAL A 211 -10.15 6.30 -23.80
N ARG A 212 -9.83 5.00 -23.69
CA ARG A 212 -8.63 4.45 -24.33
C ARG A 212 -8.65 4.63 -25.84
N ARG A 213 -9.78 4.27 -26.48
CA ARG A 213 -9.93 4.35 -27.94
C ARG A 213 -9.80 5.78 -28.43
N GLU A 214 -10.44 6.71 -27.75
CA GLU A 214 -10.39 8.12 -28.12
C GLU A 214 -8.98 8.69 -27.88
N ALA A 215 -8.32 8.33 -26.77
CA ALA A 215 -6.97 8.77 -26.45
C ALA A 215 -5.95 8.42 -27.56
N LEU A 216 -6.07 7.24 -28.19
CA LEU A 216 -5.17 6.80 -29.27
C LEU A 216 -5.13 7.75 -30.47
N ASN A 217 -6.15 8.60 -30.64
CA ASN A 217 -6.17 9.60 -31.71
C ASN A 217 -5.27 10.83 -31.39
N TYR A 218 -4.95 11.06 -30.11
CA TYR A 218 -4.31 12.29 -29.66
C TYR A 218 -2.99 12.05 -28.92
N VAL A 219 -2.90 10.96 -28.16
CA VAL A 219 -1.67 10.58 -27.47
C VAL A 219 -1.05 9.38 -28.16
N ARG A 220 0.21 9.50 -28.48
CA ARG A 220 0.99 8.35 -28.91
C ARG A 220 1.62 7.72 -27.67
N PRO A 221 1.81 6.40 -27.63
CA PRO A 221 2.74 5.79 -26.69
C PRO A 221 4.10 6.43 -26.94
N THR A 222 4.38 7.53 -26.27
CA THR A 222 5.57 8.31 -26.57
C THR A 222 6.78 7.59 -26.05
N ALA A 223 7.66 7.30 -26.96
CA ALA A 223 9.08 7.25 -26.66
C ALA A 223 9.52 8.64 -26.16
N ALA A 224 9.36 8.92 -24.87
CA ALA A 224 9.72 10.22 -24.30
C ALA A 224 11.23 10.43 -24.30
N GLY A 225 11.64 11.56 -24.80
CA GLY A 225 12.96 12.16 -24.65
C GLY A 225 14.09 11.45 -25.41
N ALA A 226 14.77 12.18 -26.27
CA ALA A 226 15.97 11.73 -26.98
C ALA A 226 17.10 11.31 -26.04
N SER A 227 16.94 10.15 -25.41
CA SER A 227 18.06 9.35 -25.00
C SER A 227 18.67 8.76 -26.29
N GLU A 228 19.98 8.80 -26.41
CA GLU A 228 20.72 8.11 -27.46
C GLU A 228 20.07 6.74 -27.70
N ALA A 229 19.68 6.46 -28.96
CA ALA A 229 18.96 5.21 -29.28
C ALA A 229 19.76 4.04 -28.75
N LEU A 230 19.14 3.24 -27.87
CA LEU A 230 19.81 2.06 -27.32
C LEU A 230 20.15 1.12 -28.46
N PRO A 231 21.35 0.50 -28.44
CA PRO A 231 21.67 -0.53 -29.39
C PRO A 231 20.75 -1.76 -29.16
N PRO A 232 20.61 -2.63 -30.17
CA PRO A 232 19.86 -3.89 -29.98
C PRO A 232 20.31 -4.68 -28.75
N VAL A 233 19.38 -5.37 -28.08
CA VAL A 233 19.64 -6.15 -26.84
C VAL A 233 20.86 -7.04 -26.97
N ARG A 234 21.06 -7.72 -28.12
CA ARG A 234 22.24 -8.53 -28.40
C ARG A 234 23.57 -7.80 -28.20
N GLN A 235 23.63 -6.49 -28.46
CA GLN A 235 24.82 -5.68 -28.23
C GLN A 235 24.94 -5.20 -26.79
N LEU A 236 23.78 -4.92 -26.13
CA LEU A 236 23.75 -4.59 -24.70
C LEU A 236 24.26 -5.74 -23.84
N VAL A 237 23.95 -6.98 -24.20
CA VAL A 237 24.38 -8.20 -23.48
C VAL A 237 25.91 -8.34 -23.45
N GLU A 238 26.62 -7.85 -24.47
CA GLU A 238 28.08 -7.89 -24.55
C GLU A 238 28.77 -6.85 -23.66
N LEU A 239 28.04 -5.80 -23.27
CA LEU A 239 28.58 -4.75 -22.41
C LEU A 239 28.72 -5.23 -20.97
N ARG A 240 29.69 -4.67 -20.26
CA ARG A 240 29.92 -4.94 -18.83
C ARG A 240 29.66 -3.69 -18.02
N GLY A 241 28.98 -3.84 -16.91
CA GLY A 241 28.62 -2.78 -16.00
C GLY A 241 29.33 -2.91 -14.64
N ASN A 242 29.11 -1.90 -13.83
CA ASN A 242 29.54 -1.88 -12.44
C ASN A 242 28.34 -2.24 -11.53
N PRO A 243 28.33 -3.41 -10.85
CA PRO A 243 27.20 -3.79 -10.02
C PRO A 243 26.95 -2.87 -8.82
N ALA A 244 28.01 -2.20 -8.30
CA ALA A 244 27.81 -1.24 -7.22
C ALA A 244 27.06 0.03 -7.70
N GLN A 245 27.38 0.52 -8.91
CA GLN A 245 26.62 1.58 -9.54
C GLN A 245 25.20 1.12 -9.92
N GLY A 246 25.07 -0.11 -10.40
CA GLY A 246 23.78 -0.73 -10.71
C GLY A 246 22.86 -0.81 -9.50
N LYS A 247 23.38 -1.09 -8.31
CA LYS A 247 22.63 -1.04 -7.04
C LYS A 247 22.10 0.38 -6.78
N LEU A 248 22.94 1.40 -6.96
CA LEU A 248 22.50 2.79 -6.80
C LEU A 248 21.40 3.15 -7.81
N VAL A 249 21.54 2.72 -9.07
CA VAL A 249 20.50 2.91 -10.09
C VAL A 249 19.19 2.24 -9.66
N PHE A 250 19.25 1.00 -9.16
CA PHE A 250 18.09 0.26 -8.66
C PHE A 250 17.33 1.04 -7.56
N GLU A 251 18.07 1.64 -6.63
CA GLU A 251 17.52 2.36 -5.48
C GLU A 251 17.08 3.79 -5.80
N THR A 252 17.64 4.41 -6.85
CA THR A 252 17.45 5.84 -7.16
C THR A 252 16.81 6.08 -8.53
N SER A 253 17.61 6.34 -9.56
CA SER A 253 17.13 6.76 -10.89
C SER A 253 16.30 5.69 -11.61
N GLY A 254 16.59 4.42 -11.41
CA GLY A 254 15.79 3.31 -11.93
C GLY A 254 14.46 3.11 -11.22
N THR A 255 14.32 3.64 -10.01
CA THR A 255 13.10 3.54 -9.15
C THR A 255 12.63 2.10 -8.88
N CYS A 256 13.45 1.08 -9.12
CA CYS A 256 13.09 -0.33 -9.06
C CYS A 256 12.65 -0.76 -7.64
N SER A 257 13.33 -0.23 -6.59
CA SER A 257 13.04 -0.49 -5.19
C SER A 257 11.66 0.01 -4.73
N LYS A 258 11.00 0.87 -5.52
CA LYS A 258 9.62 1.31 -5.26
C LYS A 258 8.59 0.21 -5.48
N CYS A 259 8.95 -0.83 -6.25
CA CYS A 259 8.06 -1.95 -6.57
C CYS A 259 8.65 -3.31 -6.26
N HIS A 260 9.98 -3.46 -6.30
CA HIS A 260 10.66 -4.74 -6.12
C HIS A 260 11.45 -4.78 -4.82
N GLN A 261 11.48 -5.97 -4.20
CA GLN A 261 12.37 -6.28 -3.09
C GLN A 261 13.67 -6.92 -3.58
N VAL A 262 14.75 -6.62 -2.87
CA VAL A 262 16.02 -7.34 -2.91
C VAL A 262 16.50 -7.54 -1.47
N ASN A 263 16.63 -8.79 -1.03
CA ASN A 263 17.03 -9.17 0.34
C ASN A 263 16.18 -8.48 1.44
N GLY A 264 14.87 -8.41 1.23
CA GLY A 264 13.92 -7.80 2.16
C GLY A 264 13.90 -6.26 2.17
N GLN A 265 14.67 -5.61 1.29
CA GLN A 265 14.64 -4.16 1.10
C GLN A 265 13.86 -3.78 -0.17
N GLY A 266 12.97 -2.81 -0.07
CA GLY A 266 12.06 -2.39 -1.15
C GLY A 266 10.60 -2.73 -0.86
N LYS A 267 9.74 -2.64 -1.88
CA LYS A 267 8.29 -2.91 -1.76
C LYS A 267 7.90 -4.19 -2.49
N GLU A 268 6.80 -4.81 -2.06
CA GLU A 268 6.22 -6.03 -2.66
C GLU A 268 5.09 -5.72 -3.65
N VAL A 269 5.38 -4.92 -4.66
CA VAL A 269 4.44 -4.66 -5.77
C VAL A 269 4.81 -5.48 -7.00
N GLY A 270 6.09 -5.69 -7.21
CA GLY A 270 6.63 -6.58 -8.24
C GLY A 270 7.28 -7.81 -7.61
N PRO A 271 7.72 -8.78 -8.44
CA PRO A 271 8.46 -9.95 -7.96
C PRO A 271 9.68 -9.59 -7.12
N ASP A 272 9.97 -10.42 -6.12
CA ASP A 272 11.23 -10.38 -5.39
C ASP A 272 12.39 -10.73 -6.34
N LEU A 273 13.35 -9.81 -6.44
CA LEU A 273 14.52 -9.91 -7.32
C LEU A 273 15.77 -10.42 -6.61
N SER A 274 15.69 -10.83 -5.34
CA SER A 274 16.86 -11.30 -4.55
C SER A 274 17.64 -12.43 -5.21
N GLU A 275 16.99 -13.23 -6.05
CA GLU A 275 17.58 -14.36 -6.75
C GLU A 275 17.44 -14.29 -8.28
N ILE A 276 17.14 -13.10 -8.82
CA ILE A 276 16.78 -12.94 -10.23
C ILE A 276 17.91 -13.38 -11.17
N GLY A 277 19.17 -13.19 -10.76
CA GLY A 277 20.33 -13.63 -11.51
C GLY A 277 20.50 -15.15 -11.60
N SER A 278 19.70 -15.92 -10.83
CA SER A 278 19.59 -17.39 -10.98
C SER A 278 18.38 -17.80 -11.84
N LYS A 279 17.46 -16.88 -12.13
CA LYS A 279 16.19 -17.16 -12.80
C LYS A 279 16.17 -16.67 -14.26
N LEU A 280 16.79 -15.53 -14.53
CA LEU A 280 16.82 -14.91 -15.85
C LEU A 280 18.24 -14.78 -16.38
N SER A 281 18.39 -14.93 -17.69
CA SER A 281 19.59 -14.57 -18.39
C SER A 281 19.76 -13.05 -18.44
N ARG A 282 20.96 -12.57 -18.75
CA ARG A 282 21.22 -11.13 -18.98
C ARG A 282 20.32 -10.58 -20.08
N GLU A 283 20.11 -11.34 -21.15
CA GLU A 283 19.24 -10.96 -22.27
C GLU A 283 17.80 -10.80 -21.83
N ASP A 284 17.27 -11.78 -21.08
CA ASP A 284 15.90 -11.74 -20.57
C ASP A 284 15.67 -10.57 -19.59
N MET A 285 16.70 -10.21 -18.81
CA MET A 285 16.64 -9.03 -17.94
C MET A 285 16.50 -7.74 -18.74
N TYR A 286 17.27 -7.57 -19.82
CA TYR A 286 17.10 -6.44 -20.72
C TYR A 286 15.70 -6.43 -21.34
N VAL A 287 15.22 -7.56 -21.83
CA VAL A 287 13.87 -7.67 -22.41
C VAL A 287 12.81 -7.29 -21.38
N ALA A 288 12.90 -7.79 -20.15
CA ALA A 288 11.95 -7.50 -19.08
C ALA A 288 11.92 -6.00 -18.69
N ILE A 289 13.08 -5.32 -18.72
CA ILE A 289 13.17 -3.89 -18.41
C ILE A 289 12.67 -3.03 -19.59
N LEU A 290 13.05 -3.40 -20.81
CA LEU A 290 12.74 -2.62 -22.02
C LEU A 290 11.31 -2.83 -22.53
N ASN A 291 10.75 -3.99 -22.27
CA ASN A 291 9.39 -4.36 -22.66
C ASN A 291 8.68 -5.16 -21.56
N PRO A 292 8.33 -4.53 -20.42
CA PRO A 292 7.81 -5.23 -19.26
C PRO A 292 6.44 -5.90 -19.48
N SER A 293 5.74 -5.52 -20.55
CA SER A 293 4.47 -6.13 -20.92
C SER A 293 4.61 -7.37 -21.83
N ALA A 294 5.82 -7.67 -22.32
CA ALA A 294 6.06 -8.86 -23.15
C ALA A 294 5.87 -10.18 -22.39
N GLY A 295 6.08 -10.18 -21.08
CA GLY A 295 5.89 -11.36 -20.24
C GLY A 295 5.68 -10.97 -18.78
N VAL A 296 4.42 -10.97 -18.35
CA VAL A 296 4.06 -10.70 -16.95
C VAL A 296 4.02 -12.04 -16.21
N SER A 297 4.77 -12.13 -15.10
CA SER A 297 4.76 -13.33 -14.26
C SER A 297 3.38 -13.59 -13.67
N HIS A 298 3.05 -14.88 -13.49
CA HIS A 298 1.81 -15.27 -12.82
C HIS A 298 1.71 -14.62 -11.43
N ASN A 299 0.53 -14.18 -11.03
CA ASN A 299 0.21 -13.41 -9.82
C ASN A 299 0.70 -11.94 -9.83
N TYR A 300 1.29 -11.45 -10.93
CA TYR A 300 1.67 -10.05 -11.11
C TYR A 300 0.91 -9.38 -12.26
N GLU A 301 -0.16 -10.02 -12.71
CA GLU A 301 -1.01 -9.46 -13.76
C GLU A 301 -1.69 -8.18 -13.26
N THR A 302 -1.75 -7.20 -14.15
CA THR A 302 -2.45 -5.94 -13.90
C THR A 302 -3.94 -6.13 -14.08
N TYR A 303 -4.71 -5.63 -13.14
CA TYR A 303 -6.17 -5.50 -13.23
C TYR A 303 -6.58 -4.05 -13.13
N SER A 304 -7.63 -3.70 -13.83
CA SER A 304 -8.31 -2.43 -13.68
C SER A 304 -9.73 -2.69 -13.20
N LEU A 305 -10.05 -2.15 -12.03
CA LEU A 305 -11.34 -2.23 -11.37
C LEU A 305 -12.02 -0.89 -11.52
N LEU A 306 -13.24 -0.89 -12.06
CA LEU A 306 -14.12 0.29 -12.10
C LEU A 306 -15.23 0.07 -11.07
N THR A 307 -15.41 1.03 -10.19
CA THR A 307 -16.50 1.02 -9.21
C THR A 307 -17.74 1.71 -9.75
N THR A 308 -18.89 1.45 -9.14
CA THR A 308 -20.19 2.03 -9.52
C THR A 308 -20.22 3.55 -9.39
N ASP A 309 -19.38 4.14 -8.54
CA ASP A 309 -19.21 5.59 -8.40
C ASP A 309 -18.23 6.19 -9.44
N GLY A 310 -17.64 5.36 -10.31
CA GLY A 310 -16.71 5.78 -11.36
C GLY A 310 -15.25 5.89 -10.93
N THR A 311 -14.87 5.37 -9.75
CA THR A 311 -13.47 5.26 -9.35
C THR A 311 -12.78 4.15 -10.14
N VAL A 312 -11.57 4.42 -10.65
CA VAL A 312 -10.75 3.43 -11.36
C VAL A 312 -9.57 3.07 -10.47
N ILE A 313 -9.44 1.79 -10.11
CA ILE A 313 -8.32 1.28 -9.33
C ILE A 313 -7.55 0.32 -10.21
N THR A 314 -6.27 0.63 -10.45
CA THR A 314 -5.36 -0.22 -11.23
C THR A 314 -4.30 -0.81 -10.33
N GLY A 315 -4.09 -2.12 -10.42
CA GLY A 315 -3.15 -2.81 -9.54
C GLY A 315 -3.13 -4.31 -9.78
N MET A 316 -2.48 -5.02 -8.86
CA MET A 316 -2.51 -6.49 -8.82
C MET A 316 -3.71 -6.97 -8.03
N LEU A 317 -4.31 -8.07 -8.48
CA LEU A 317 -5.34 -8.77 -7.72
C LEU A 317 -4.68 -9.54 -6.57
N VAL A 318 -4.95 -9.12 -5.34
CA VAL A 318 -4.44 -9.78 -4.11
C VAL A 318 -5.38 -10.88 -3.67
N ASN A 319 -6.68 -10.58 -3.67
CA ASN A 319 -7.72 -11.52 -3.26
C ASN A 319 -9.03 -11.21 -3.98
N GLN A 320 -9.80 -12.27 -4.26
CA GLN A 320 -11.14 -12.15 -4.81
C GLN A 320 -12.03 -13.21 -4.17
N THR A 321 -13.14 -12.76 -3.60
CA THR A 321 -14.21 -13.59 -3.02
C THR A 321 -15.54 -13.21 -3.64
N ASP A 322 -16.61 -13.92 -3.30
CA ASP A 322 -17.97 -13.55 -3.74
C ASP A 322 -18.41 -12.20 -3.14
N LEU A 323 -17.81 -11.78 -2.02
CA LEU A 323 -18.19 -10.58 -1.27
C LEU A 323 -17.33 -9.36 -1.58
N SER A 324 -16.08 -9.55 -1.99
CA SER A 324 -15.13 -8.44 -2.18
C SER A 324 -13.95 -8.79 -3.07
N VAL A 325 -13.34 -7.75 -3.63
CA VAL A 325 -12.07 -7.81 -4.37
C VAL A 325 -11.06 -6.90 -3.70
N THR A 326 -9.85 -7.40 -3.49
CA THR A 326 -8.70 -6.61 -2.98
C THR A 326 -7.69 -6.41 -4.09
N ILE A 327 -7.40 -5.14 -4.39
CA ILE A 327 -6.39 -4.71 -5.36
C ILE A 327 -5.24 -4.03 -4.62
N ARG A 328 -4.00 -4.40 -4.97
CA ARG A 328 -2.78 -3.71 -4.53
C ARG A 328 -2.27 -2.81 -5.65
N THR A 329 -2.23 -1.50 -5.41
CA THR A 329 -1.78 -0.51 -6.40
C THR A 329 -0.24 -0.50 -6.54
N ALA A 330 0.25 0.26 -7.53
CA ALA A 330 1.70 0.46 -7.73
C ALA A 330 2.40 1.11 -6.53
N GLU A 331 1.67 1.81 -5.67
CA GLU A 331 2.16 2.42 -4.44
C GLU A 331 2.21 1.44 -3.25
N ALA A 332 1.86 0.16 -3.47
CA ALA A 332 1.70 -0.88 -2.45
C ALA A 332 0.52 -0.65 -1.50
N ILE A 333 -0.50 0.09 -1.93
CA ILE A 333 -1.72 0.31 -1.16
C ILE A 333 -2.72 -0.79 -1.53
N GLU A 334 -3.20 -1.50 -0.52
CA GLU A 334 -4.28 -2.46 -0.68
C GLU A 334 -5.63 -1.79 -0.43
N THR A 335 -6.52 -1.96 -1.40
CA THR A 335 -7.89 -1.46 -1.31
C THR A 335 -8.85 -2.61 -1.53
N THR A 336 -9.73 -2.84 -0.56
CA THR A 336 -10.78 -3.86 -0.64
C THR A 336 -12.11 -3.19 -0.98
N ILE A 337 -12.72 -3.65 -2.07
CA ILE A 337 -13.98 -3.13 -2.60
C ILE A 337 -15.04 -4.23 -2.50
N ALA A 338 -16.21 -3.91 -1.98
CA ALA A 338 -17.34 -4.84 -1.93
C ALA A 338 -17.81 -5.18 -3.35
N SER A 339 -18.16 -6.42 -3.62
CA SER A 339 -18.55 -6.87 -4.96
C SER A 339 -19.74 -6.12 -5.54
N GLN A 340 -20.66 -5.67 -4.69
CA GLN A 340 -21.82 -4.84 -5.09
C GLN A 340 -21.44 -3.45 -5.60
N ASP A 341 -20.26 -2.94 -5.22
CA ASP A 341 -19.77 -1.62 -5.60
C ASP A 341 -18.82 -1.68 -6.82
N ILE A 342 -18.66 -2.87 -7.41
CA ILE A 342 -17.82 -3.09 -8.59
C ILE A 342 -18.67 -3.11 -9.86
N GLU A 343 -18.42 -2.16 -10.76
CA GLU A 343 -19.03 -2.15 -12.09
C GLU A 343 -18.30 -3.12 -13.04
N SER A 344 -16.96 -3.12 -13.01
CA SER A 344 -16.17 -4.05 -13.83
C SER A 344 -14.78 -4.31 -13.25
N LEU A 345 -14.29 -5.53 -13.41
CA LEU A 345 -12.92 -5.96 -13.13
C LEU A 345 -12.35 -6.57 -14.41
N LYS A 346 -11.28 -5.98 -14.95
CA LYS A 346 -10.68 -6.43 -16.21
C LYS A 346 -9.17 -6.62 -16.05
N LYS A 347 -8.71 -7.81 -16.45
CA LYS A 347 -7.28 -8.06 -16.63
C LYS A 347 -6.76 -7.23 -17.79
N GLN A 348 -5.64 -6.56 -17.58
CA GLN A 348 -4.95 -5.75 -18.59
C GLN A 348 -3.82 -6.55 -19.24
N SER A 349 -3.49 -6.20 -20.48
CA SER A 349 -2.34 -6.75 -21.20
C SER A 349 -1.03 -5.98 -20.91
N ILE A 350 -1.11 -4.90 -20.14
CA ILE A 350 0.04 -4.08 -19.77
C ILE A 350 0.52 -4.40 -18.36
N SER A 351 1.81 -4.34 -18.14
CA SER A 351 2.43 -4.52 -16.83
C SER A 351 2.24 -3.28 -15.95
N LEU A 352 2.18 -3.48 -14.61
CA LEU A 352 2.32 -2.37 -13.65
C LEU A 352 3.73 -1.78 -13.65
N MET A 353 4.74 -2.56 -14.07
CA MET A 353 6.08 -2.05 -14.26
C MET A 353 6.03 -1.04 -15.43
N PRO A 354 6.41 0.23 -15.21
CA PRO A 354 6.34 1.24 -16.24
C PRO A 354 7.18 0.86 -17.47
N ALA A 355 6.63 1.03 -18.65
CA ALA A 355 7.42 1.03 -19.86
C ALA A 355 8.37 2.22 -19.87
N ASP A 356 9.45 2.13 -20.65
CA ASP A 356 10.36 3.27 -20.88
C ASP A 356 11.20 3.71 -19.66
N LEU A 357 11.36 2.89 -18.62
CA LEU A 357 12.25 3.17 -17.49
C LEU A 357 13.67 3.52 -17.92
N GLN A 358 14.17 2.90 -18.98
CA GLN A 358 15.49 3.15 -19.57
C GLN A 358 15.66 4.59 -20.07
N LYS A 359 14.59 5.30 -20.36
CA LYS A 359 14.64 6.70 -20.82
C LYS A 359 15.00 7.68 -19.70
N ASN A 360 14.84 7.23 -18.45
CA ASN A 360 15.17 8.01 -17.26
C ASN A 360 16.64 7.85 -16.84
N MET A 361 17.44 7.08 -17.58
CA MET A 361 18.82 6.79 -17.22
C MET A 361 19.73 6.72 -18.48
N PRO A 362 21.01 7.10 -18.37
CA PRO A 362 21.99 6.88 -19.42
C PRO A 362 22.14 5.38 -19.76
N LYS A 363 22.52 5.07 -20.98
CA LYS A 363 22.80 3.70 -21.43
C LYS A 363 23.71 2.94 -20.45
N GLN A 364 24.79 3.58 -19.96
CA GLN A 364 25.70 2.94 -19.01
C GLN A 364 25.00 2.56 -17.70
N SER A 365 24.11 3.41 -17.19
CA SER A 365 23.33 3.11 -15.98
C SER A 365 22.39 1.91 -16.16
N LEU A 366 21.80 1.72 -17.35
CA LEU A 366 21.04 0.52 -17.68
C LEU A 366 21.95 -0.73 -17.68
N VAL A 367 23.15 -0.61 -18.24
CA VAL A 367 24.14 -1.72 -18.26
C VAL A 367 24.59 -2.06 -16.83
N ASP A 368 24.86 -1.05 -16.00
CA ASP A 368 25.22 -1.23 -14.59
C ASP A 368 24.08 -1.89 -13.79
N LEU A 369 22.83 -1.46 -14.03
CA LEU A 369 21.64 -2.04 -13.42
C LEU A 369 21.52 -3.53 -13.73
N VAL A 370 21.64 -3.92 -15.00
CA VAL A 370 21.57 -5.32 -15.41
C VAL A 370 22.75 -6.10 -14.83
N GLU A 371 23.97 -5.53 -14.76
CA GLU A 371 25.11 -6.16 -14.09
C GLU A 371 24.80 -6.45 -12.62
N TYR A 372 24.20 -5.48 -11.89
CA TYR A 372 23.76 -5.70 -10.51
C TYR A 372 22.74 -6.84 -10.41
N LEU A 373 21.73 -6.87 -11.25
CA LEU A 373 20.71 -7.92 -11.22
C LEU A 373 21.32 -9.32 -11.49
N THR A 374 22.32 -9.43 -12.35
CA THR A 374 22.98 -10.74 -12.65
C THR A 374 23.73 -11.35 -11.47
N ILE A 375 24.18 -10.54 -10.51
CA ILE A 375 24.88 -11.04 -9.32
C ILE A 375 23.91 -11.41 -8.18
N LEU A 376 22.63 -11.06 -8.28
CA LEU A 376 21.59 -11.45 -7.33
C LEU A 376 21.22 -12.93 -7.54
N LYS A 377 21.99 -13.82 -6.90
CA LYS A 377 21.86 -15.27 -7.06
C LYS A 377 21.46 -15.93 -5.76
N LYS A 378 20.78 -17.06 -5.88
CA LYS A 378 20.49 -17.94 -4.76
C LYS A 378 21.80 -18.29 -4.04
N LYS A 379 21.86 -18.01 -2.73
CA LYS A 379 22.99 -18.47 -1.92
C LYS A 379 23.04 -20.01 -2.00
N PRO A 380 24.22 -20.63 -2.24
CA PRO A 380 24.35 -22.05 -2.08
C PRO A 380 23.83 -22.45 -0.70
N ALA A 381 23.01 -23.49 -0.61
CA ALA A 381 22.61 -24.02 0.68
C ALA A 381 23.91 -24.33 1.44
N GLU A 382 24.05 -23.77 2.63
CA GLU A 382 25.14 -24.20 3.52
C GLU A 382 25.05 -25.73 3.65
N PRO A 383 26.16 -26.47 3.48
CA PRO A 383 26.12 -27.92 3.67
C PRO A 383 25.54 -28.13 5.08
N VAL A 384 24.43 -28.83 5.17
CA VAL A 384 23.90 -29.29 6.44
C VAL A 384 25.00 -30.16 7.03
N VAL A 385 25.78 -29.60 7.94
CA VAL A 385 26.72 -30.39 8.75
C VAL A 385 25.79 -31.32 9.52
N ALA A 386 25.76 -32.59 9.05
CA ALA A 386 25.03 -33.62 9.74
C ALA A 386 25.54 -33.61 11.18
N SER A 387 24.73 -33.15 12.09
CA SER A 387 25.02 -33.26 13.51
C SER A 387 25.16 -34.74 13.79
N THR A 388 26.40 -35.17 14.06
CA THR A 388 26.70 -36.53 14.51
C THR A 388 25.70 -36.87 15.62
N PRO A 389 24.95 -37.96 15.51
CA PRO A 389 24.04 -38.33 16.59
C PRO A 389 24.85 -38.47 17.89
N PRO A 390 24.35 -38.05 19.04
CA PRO A 390 25.06 -38.23 20.30
C PRO A 390 25.35 -39.72 20.46
N GLU A 391 26.64 -40.04 20.60
CA GLU A 391 27.15 -41.38 20.86
C GLU A 391 26.46 -41.90 22.14
N LYS A 392 25.62 -42.89 21.99
CA LYS A 392 24.97 -43.53 23.16
C LYS A 392 26.06 -44.15 24.04
N PRO A 393 26.16 -43.83 25.32
CA PRO A 393 27.16 -44.45 26.19
C PRO A 393 26.93 -45.97 26.23
N TYR A 394 27.94 -46.72 25.76
CA TYR A 394 27.95 -48.16 25.89
C TYR A 394 27.92 -48.55 27.38
N PRO A 395 27.06 -49.49 27.81
CA PRO A 395 27.10 -49.99 29.17
C PRO A 395 28.46 -50.64 29.46
N LYS A 396 29.13 -50.17 30.51
CA LYS A 396 30.35 -50.73 31.02
C LYS A 396 30.08 -52.21 31.37
N THR A 397 30.66 -53.13 30.62
CA THR A 397 30.70 -54.55 30.94
C THR A 397 31.44 -54.75 32.27
N THR A 398 30.73 -55.15 33.29
CA THR A 398 31.28 -55.55 34.58
C THR A 398 32.04 -56.87 34.35
N THR A 399 33.36 -56.86 34.49
CA THR A 399 34.21 -58.02 34.44
C THR A 399 33.86 -58.90 35.62
N ALA A 400 33.23 -60.06 35.36
CA ALA A 400 33.04 -61.09 36.36
C ALA A 400 34.36 -61.77 36.66
N ALA A 401 34.68 -61.85 37.94
CA ALA A 401 35.90 -62.49 38.47
C ALA A 401 35.98 -63.95 38.10
N SER A 402 37.16 -64.32 37.63
CA SER A 402 37.60 -65.68 37.39
C SER A 402 37.54 -66.53 38.65
N ARG A 403 36.75 -67.60 38.62
CA ARG A 403 36.86 -68.71 39.58
C ARG A 403 37.80 -69.74 39.03
N GLU A 404 38.86 -69.94 39.79
CA GLU A 404 39.77 -71.09 39.59
C GLU A 404 39.05 -72.44 39.70
N PRO A 405 39.42 -73.46 38.95
CA PRO A 405 38.96 -74.80 39.14
C PRO A 405 39.84 -75.51 40.24
N GLN A 406 39.17 -75.96 41.30
CA GLN A 406 39.77 -76.94 42.21
C GLN A 406 39.73 -78.32 41.59
N GLU A 407 40.91 -78.96 41.49
CA GLU A 407 41.11 -80.38 41.29
C GLU A 407 40.57 -81.15 42.53
N ALA A 408 39.87 -82.24 42.28
CA ALA A 408 39.72 -83.34 43.20
C ALA A 408 39.60 -84.67 42.45
N LEU A 409 40.59 -85.46 42.70
CA LEU A 409 40.66 -86.91 42.75
C LEU A 409 39.48 -87.70 42.23
#